data_846ceae0c76faf0570e24c53b875c0f1
#
_entry.id   846ceae0c76faf0570e24c53b875c0f1
#
_cell.length_a   1.000
_cell.length_b   1.000
_cell.length_c   1.000
_cell.angle_alpha   90.00
_cell.angle_beta   90.00
_cell.angle_gamma   90.00
#
_symmetry.space_group_name_H-M   'P 1'
#
loop_
_entity.id
_entity.type
_entity.pdbx_description
1 polymer ?
#
loop_
_entity_poly.entity_id
_entity_poly.type
_entity_poly.pdbx_seq_one_letter_code
_entity_poly.pdbx_strand_id
1 'polypeptide(L)'
;AKIYTTYFVARGHNEFAREHMDECQQLYLMSKRHTAAGTRLRIDFMDGYFNQQVVPDLDHDPKKWWEVMDRTAGQALPPEEWDLSMEEDLSMGGNLSVEGNPSASSGQPGEGGKLTVVIPHAEPFHEYTVSFLVYAIWDPTQMYNHITNNWGDKPHEIPFDVRQDASGAFAKEYLVQWLKDNPDTDVVRFTTFFYHFTLVFGSDAKEKFVDWFGYGATVSVKALEEFEKEYGYSLRPEDIVDNGYYNSTFRVPTRQYRDYMDFIQRFVAGKARELVGLVHEAGREAMMFLGDNWIGTEPYGRYFPEIGLDAVVGSVGG
;
A
#
# COMPACT_ATOMS: atom_id res chain seq x y z
N ALA A 1 4.84 -13.74 37.77
CA ALA A 1 3.96 -13.34 36.65
C ALA A 1 4.84 -12.91 35.48
N LYS A 2 4.47 -13.24 34.27
CA LYS A 2 5.21 -12.81 33.08
C LYS A 2 4.80 -11.36 32.68
N ILE A 3 5.78 -10.58 32.24
CA ILE A 3 5.57 -9.22 31.74
C ILE A 3 5.44 -9.29 30.22
N TYR A 4 4.30 -8.81 29.72
CA TYR A 4 3.96 -8.73 28.30
C TYR A 4 4.11 -7.29 27.82
N THR A 5 4.92 -7.05 26.80
CA THR A 5 5.10 -5.71 26.23
C THR A 5 4.76 -5.72 24.75
N THR A 6 3.93 -4.76 24.31
CA THR A 6 3.52 -4.64 22.92
C THR A 6 4.63 -4.03 22.08
N TYR A 7 4.84 -4.60 20.90
CA TYR A 7 5.77 -4.13 19.89
C TYR A 7 5.03 -3.96 18.55
N PHE A 8 5.26 -2.85 17.89
CA PHE A 8 4.72 -2.54 16.56
C PHE A 8 5.83 -2.63 15.52
N VAL A 9 5.58 -3.37 14.44
CA VAL A 9 6.51 -3.52 13.33
C VAL A 9 6.17 -2.52 12.22
N ALA A 10 7.19 -1.92 11.64
CA ALA A 10 7.10 -1.05 10.45
C ALA A 10 6.15 0.16 10.62
N ARG A 11 6.01 0.68 11.83
CA ARG A 11 5.03 1.69 12.17
C ARG A 11 5.51 2.60 13.31
N GLY A 12 5.07 3.86 13.27
CA GLY A 12 5.43 4.85 14.31
C GLY A 12 6.86 5.35 14.22
N HIS A 13 7.56 5.06 13.11
CA HIS A 13 8.97 5.44 12.90
C HIS A 13 9.07 6.54 11.84
N ASN A 14 8.36 7.62 12.06
CA ASN A 14 8.19 8.69 11.06
C ASN A 14 9.50 9.38 10.66
N GLU A 15 10.50 9.45 11.55
CA GLU A 15 11.81 10.02 11.20
C GLU A 15 12.47 9.17 10.14
N PHE A 16 12.58 7.88 10.36
CA PHE A 16 13.11 6.92 9.40
C PHE A 16 12.32 6.96 8.08
N ALA A 17 10.98 6.87 8.15
CA ALA A 17 10.13 6.84 6.97
C ALA A 17 10.24 8.12 6.12
N ARG A 18 10.45 9.29 6.73
CA ARG A 18 10.67 10.56 5.99
C ARG A 18 12.02 10.61 5.28
N GLU A 19 13.02 9.95 5.82
CA GLU A 19 14.34 9.83 5.17
C GLU A 19 14.36 8.79 4.04
N HIS A 20 13.36 7.90 4.02
CA HIS A 20 13.21 6.79 3.06
C HIS A 20 11.81 6.78 2.44
N MET A 21 11.36 7.91 1.91
CA MET A 21 10.02 8.04 1.31
C MET A 21 9.83 7.12 0.08
N ASP A 22 10.90 6.82 -0.63
CA ASP A 22 10.96 5.87 -1.74
C ASP A 22 10.79 4.41 -1.31
N GLU A 23 10.93 4.12 -0.02
CA GLU A 23 10.67 2.81 0.58
C GLU A 23 9.33 2.73 1.32
N CYS A 24 8.47 3.74 1.18
CA CYS A 24 7.12 3.69 1.72
C CYS A 24 6.31 2.60 1.02
N GLN A 25 5.27 2.14 1.71
CA GLN A 25 4.34 1.17 1.17
C GLN A 25 3.69 1.69 -0.12
N GLN A 26 3.66 0.85 -1.14
CA GLN A 26 2.98 1.14 -2.40
C GLN A 26 1.68 0.34 -2.53
N LEU A 27 0.71 0.91 -3.22
CA LEU A 27 -0.60 0.31 -3.49
C LEU A 27 -0.99 0.53 -4.95
N TYR A 28 -1.74 -0.40 -5.53
CA TYR A 28 -2.53 -0.10 -6.72
C TYR A 28 -3.89 0.45 -6.32
N LEU A 29 -4.25 1.58 -6.90
CA LEU A 29 -5.58 2.15 -6.83
C LEU A 29 -6.20 2.21 -8.21
N MET A 30 -7.53 2.30 -8.27
CA MET A 30 -8.28 2.45 -9.52
C MET A 30 -9.12 3.72 -9.48
N SER A 31 -9.10 4.48 -10.56
CA SER A 31 -9.96 5.66 -10.71
C SER A 31 -11.43 5.29 -10.74
N LYS A 32 -12.29 6.28 -10.57
CA LYS A 32 -13.71 6.15 -10.96
C LYS A 32 -13.80 5.81 -12.46
N ARG A 33 -14.96 5.29 -12.87
CA ARG A 33 -15.28 5.12 -14.30
C ARG A 33 -15.60 6.48 -14.93
N HIS A 34 -15.03 6.71 -16.09
CA HIS A 34 -15.23 7.93 -16.87
C HIS A 34 -15.76 7.57 -18.25
N THR A 35 -16.93 8.10 -18.60
CA THR A 35 -17.52 7.90 -19.92
C THR A 35 -16.99 8.93 -20.92
N ALA A 36 -16.49 8.50 -22.06
CA ALA A 36 -16.05 9.38 -23.13
C ALA A 36 -17.26 10.00 -23.86
N ALA A 37 -17.40 11.32 -23.78
CA ALA A 37 -18.43 12.05 -24.53
C ALA A 37 -18.05 12.28 -26.01
N GLY A 38 -16.80 12.11 -26.35
CA GLY A 38 -16.25 12.30 -27.71
C GLY A 38 -14.97 11.50 -27.86
N THR A 39 -14.17 11.83 -28.86
CA THR A 39 -12.94 11.10 -29.23
C THR A 39 -11.73 11.45 -28.35
N ARG A 40 -11.85 12.37 -27.40
CA ARG A 40 -10.80 12.73 -26.46
C ARG A 40 -11.35 12.68 -25.04
N LEU A 41 -10.71 11.93 -24.18
CA LEU A 41 -11.08 11.83 -22.76
C LEU A 41 -9.90 12.26 -21.89
N ARG A 42 -10.21 13.01 -20.83
CA ARG A 42 -9.28 13.36 -19.76
C ARG A 42 -9.83 12.78 -18.45
N ILE A 43 -8.98 12.09 -17.72
CA ILE A 43 -9.33 11.41 -16.47
C ILE A 43 -8.51 12.00 -15.33
N ASP A 44 -9.19 12.60 -14.37
CA ASP A 44 -8.64 12.83 -13.04
C ASP A 44 -8.67 11.52 -12.26
N PHE A 45 -7.57 10.79 -12.30
CA PHE A 45 -7.53 9.46 -11.67
C PHE A 45 -7.49 9.52 -10.14
N MET A 46 -7.09 10.66 -9.56
CA MET A 46 -7.12 10.89 -8.11
C MET A 46 -8.47 11.40 -7.59
N ASP A 47 -9.45 11.66 -8.48
CA ASP A 47 -10.76 12.16 -8.05
C ASP A 47 -11.42 11.21 -7.03
N GLY A 48 -11.67 11.76 -5.85
CA GLY A 48 -12.27 11.07 -4.72
C GLY A 48 -11.29 10.38 -3.77
N TYR A 49 -9.99 10.41 -4.04
CA TYR A 49 -8.97 9.99 -3.09
C TYR A 49 -8.49 11.16 -2.22
N PHE A 50 -7.93 10.83 -1.08
CA PHE A 50 -7.44 11.81 -0.12
C PHE A 50 -5.93 12.00 -0.28
N ASN A 51 -5.52 13.12 -0.90
CA ASN A 51 -4.12 13.40 -1.24
C ASN A 51 -3.17 13.49 -0.03
N GLN A 52 -3.72 13.62 1.17
CA GLN A 52 -2.91 13.58 2.39
C GLN A 52 -2.57 12.16 2.83
N GLN A 53 -3.23 11.16 2.26
CA GLN A 53 -3.01 9.76 2.58
C GLN A 53 -2.18 9.03 1.53
N VAL A 54 -2.40 9.33 0.26
CA VAL A 54 -1.75 8.67 -0.86
C VAL A 54 -1.29 9.69 -1.88
N VAL A 55 -0.13 9.43 -2.50
CA VAL A 55 0.41 10.23 -3.60
C VAL A 55 0.75 9.31 -4.78
N PRO A 56 0.51 9.74 -6.03
CA PRO A 56 0.89 8.94 -7.19
C PRO A 56 2.39 8.65 -7.21
N ASP A 57 2.75 7.42 -7.53
CA ASP A 57 4.14 7.05 -7.78
C ASP A 57 4.54 7.54 -9.17
N LEU A 58 5.44 8.51 -9.21
CA LEU A 58 6.04 9.04 -10.42
C LEU A 58 7.55 8.77 -10.51
N ASP A 59 8.11 8.08 -9.51
CA ASP A 59 9.50 7.66 -9.52
C ASP A 59 9.71 6.47 -10.46
N HIS A 60 8.66 5.70 -10.67
CA HIS A 60 8.62 4.59 -11.60
C HIS A 60 7.80 4.95 -12.84
N ASP A 61 8.23 4.47 -14.01
CA ASP A 61 7.59 4.78 -15.30
C ASP A 61 6.10 4.36 -15.32
N PRO A 62 5.16 5.31 -15.38
CA PRO A 62 3.73 4.99 -15.44
C PRO A 62 3.35 4.17 -16.68
N LYS A 63 4.07 4.32 -17.79
CA LYS A 63 3.81 3.53 -19.00
C LYS A 63 4.10 2.03 -18.82
N LYS A 64 4.95 1.69 -17.87
CA LYS A 64 5.27 0.31 -17.52
C LYS A 64 4.36 -0.24 -16.41
N TRP A 65 4.02 0.60 -15.42
CA TRP A 65 3.43 0.13 -14.18
C TRP A 65 1.95 0.49 -14.01
N TRP A 66 1.41 1.40 -14.79
CA TRP A 66 0.00 1.76 -14.77
C TRP A 66 -0.73 1.14 -15.94
N GLU A 67 -2.06 1.06 -15.85
CA GLU A 67 -2.90 0.50 -16.90
C GLU A 67 -4.17 1.33 -17.08
N VAL A 68 -4.48 1.66 -18.33
CA VAL A 68 -5.75 2.26 -18.71
C VAL A 68 -6.63 1.19 -19.35
N MET A 69 -7.81 0.99 -18.78
CA MET A 69 -8.76 0.00 -19.28
C MET A 69 -9.95 0.64 -19.96
N ASP A 70 -10.25 0.21 -21.16
CA ASP A 70 -11.58 0.37 -21.75
C ASP A 70 -12.49 -0.72 -21.16
N ARG A 71 -13.36 -0.32 -20.23
CA ARG A 71 -14.28 -1.23 -19.53
C ARG A 71 -15.42 -1.72 -20.42
N THR A 72 -15.78 -0.97 -21.45
CA THR A 72 -16.83 -1.34 -22.40
C THR A 72 -16.32 -2.41 -23.36
N ALA A 73 -15.11 -2.24 -23.89
CA ALA A 73 -14.48 -3.24 -24.74
C ALA A 73 -13.84 -4.40 -23.95
N GLY A 74 -13.56 -4.21 -22.64
CA GLY A 74 -12.87 -5.20 -21.82
C GLY A 74 -11.39 -5.34 -22.17
N GLN A 75 -10.74 -4.26 -22.63
CA GLN A 75 -9.36 -4.27 -23.12
C GLN A 75 -8.52 -3.17 -22.46
N ALA A 76 -7.24 -3.50 -22.19
CA ALA A 76 -6.26 -2.49 -21.83
C ALA A 76 -5.86 -1.69 -23.07
N LEU A 77 -5.72 -0.38 -22.92
CA LEU A 77 -5.12 0.45 -23.95
C LEU A 77 -3.60 0.25 -23.96
N PRO A 78 -2.99 0.13 -25.14
CA PRO A 78 -1.54 0.19 -25.28
C PRO A 78 -0.97 1.46 -24.63
N PRO A 79 0.24 1.41 -24.05
CA PRO A 79 0.84 2.59 -23.39
C PRO A 79 0.96 3.82 -24.29
N GLU A 80 1.11 3.65 -25.60
CA GLU A 80 1.18 4.72 -26.60
C GLU A 80 -0.16 5.41 -26.88
N GLU A 81 -1.30 4.84 -26.45
CA GLU A 81 -2.64 5.38 -26.69
C GLU A 81 -3.15 6.29 -25.58
N TRP A 82 -2.38 6.52 -24.55
CA TRP A 82 -2.71 7.44 -23.47
C TRP A 82 -1.48 8.18 -22.96
N ASP A 83 -1.64 9.35 -22.36
CA ASP A 83 -0.55 10.15 -21.79
C ASP A 83 -0.90 10.71 -20.43
N LEU A 84 0.14 11.01 -19.64
CA LEU A 84 0.01 11.84 -18.45
C LEU A 84 0.14 13.32 -18.84
N SER A 85 -0.70 14.15 -18.24
CA SER A 85 -0.70 15.59 -18.44
C SER A 85 -0.86 16.29 -17.10
N MET A 86 0.03 17.26 -16.84
CA MET A 86 -0.16 18.22 -15.76
C MET A 86 -1.05 19.37 -16.25
N GLU A 87 -2.12 19.66 -15.54
CA GLU A 87 -2.86 20.90 -15.73
C GLU A 87 -2.19 21.98 -14.89
N GLU A 88 -1.66 23.02 -15.54
CA GLU A 88 -1.33 24.24 -14.85
C GLU A 88 -2.65 24.88 -14.37
N ASP A 89 -2.73 25.17 -13.09
CA ASP A 89 -3.85 25.93 -12.54
C ASP A 89 -3.76 27.38 -13.05
N LEU A 90 -4.40 27.64 -14.18
CA LEU A 90 -4.45 28.96 -14.82
C LEU A 90 -5.19 30.03 -13.98
N SER A 91 -5.64 29.67 -12.77
CA SER A 91 -6.32 30.62 -11.86
C SER A 91 -5.36 31.53 -11.08
N MET A 92 -4.05 31.23 -11.08
CA MET A 92 -3.02 32.04 -10.47
C MET A 92 -2.06 32.55 -11.56
N GLY A 93 -2.32 33.73 -12.08
CA GLY A 93 -1.45 34.39 -13.06
C GLY A 93 -0.01 34.57 -12.56
N GLY A 94 0.90 33.78 -13.07
CA GLY A 94 2.34 33.92 -12.77
C GLY A 94 3.17 33.04 -13.70
N ASN A 95 3.97 33.65 -14.55
CA ASN A 95 4.99 33.03 -15.38
C ASN A 95 5.98 32.21 -14.52
N LEU A 96 6.04 30.91 -14.72
CA LEU A 96 7.17 30.09 -14.29
C LEU A 96 7.62 29.18 -15.43
N SER A 97 8.80 29.48 -15.93
CA SER A 97 9.57 28.61 -16.81
C SER A 97 10.07 27.40 -16.02
N VAL A 98 9.66 26.20 -16.42
CA VAL A 98 10.13 24.94 -15.82
C VAL A 98 11.20 24.32 -16.72
N GLU A 99 12.46 24.61 -16.38
CA GLU A 99 13.59 23.71 -16.64
C GLU A 99 13.95 23.04 -15.33
N GLY A 100 13.79 21.72 -15.23
CA GLY A 100 14.25 20.98 -14.06
C GLY A 100 13.45 19.70 -13.82
N ASN A 101 14.14 18.59 -13.83
CA ASN A 101 13.70 17.24 -13.46
C ASN A 101 12.99 17.27 -12.09
N PRO A 102 11.79 16.72 -11.90
CA PRO A 102 11.13 16.69 -10.60
C PRO A 102 11.64 15.52 -9.76
N SER A 103 12.86 15.62 -9.26
CA SER A 103 13.31 14.76 -8.15
C SER A 103 12.80 15.35 -6.84
N ALA A 104 12.06 14.53 -6.09
CA ALA A 104 11.72 14.59 -4.69
C ALA A 104 11.97 15.96 -4.01
N SER A 105 11.04 16.89 -4.12
CA SER A 105 10.98 18.04 -3.21
C SER A 105 9.92 17.75 -2.16
N SER A 106 10.34 17.75 -0.90
CA SER A 106 9.51 17.77 0.31
C SER A 106 8.66 19.07 0.34
N GLY A 107 7.66 19.15 -0.53
CA GLY A 107 6.70 20.24 -0.61
C GLY A 107 5.35 19.78 -0.09
N GLN A 108 4.73 20.57 0.74
CA GLN A 108 3.36 20.37 1.21
C GLN A 108 2.41 20.15 0.02
N PRO A 109 1.43 19.23 0.10
CA PRO A 109 0.44 19.05 -0.96
C PRO A 109 -0.47 20.30 -1.01
N GLY A 110 -0.28 21.15 -2.00
CA GLY A 110 -1.10 22.37 -2.14
C GLY A 110 -0.79 23.26 -3.34
N GLU A 111 0.36 23.13 -3.98
CA GLU A 111 0.81 24.07 -5.03
C GLU A 111 1.35 23.35 -6.31
N GLY A 112 0.77 22.24 -6.71
CA GLY A 112 1.12 21.57 -7.96
C GLY A 112 -0.12 21.37 -8.82
N GLY A 113 -0.02 21.59 -10.12
CA GLY A 113 -1.08 21.38 -11.08
C GLY A 113 -1.66 19.96 -10.99
N LYS A 114 -2.91 19.80 -11.41
CA LYS A 114 -3.64 18.53 -11.35
C LYS A 114 -3.10 17.53 -12.38
N LEU A 115 -2.64 16.38 -11.93
CA LEU A 115 -2.18 15.30 -12.81
C LEU A 115 -3.37 14.50 -13.34
N THR A 116 -3.44 14.32 -14.64
CA THR A 116 -4.53 13.62 -15.35
C THR A 116 -4.00 12.64 -16.38
N VAL A 117 -4.77 11.60 -16.66
CA VAL A 117 -4.55 10.74 -17.83
C VAL A 117 -5.37 11.28 -18.99
N VAL A 118 -4.75 11.39 -20.17
CA VAL A 118 -5.39 11.82 -21.42
C VAL A 118 -5.41 10.65 -22.39
N ILE A 119 -6.59 10.36 -22.93
CA ILE A 119 -6.79 9.39 -24.00
C ILE A 119 -7.16 10.22 -25.27
N PRO A 120 -6.22 10.40 -26.22
CA PRO A 120 -6.45 11.27 -27.39
C PRO A 120 -7.45 10.70 -28.40
N HIS A 121 -7.63 9.38 -28.41
CA HIS A 121 -8.48 8.65 -29.34
C HIS A 121 -9.44 7.71 -28.61
N ALA A 122 -10.18 8.25 -27.64
CA ALA A 122 -11.19 7.49 -26.91
C ALA A 122 -12.39 7.16 -27.82
N GLU A 123 -12.96 5.96 -27.67
CA GLU A 123 -14.22 5.61 -28.34
C GLU A 123 -15.40 6.29 -27.63
N PRO A 124 -16.24 7.04 -28.35
CA PRO A 124 -17.39 7.70 -27.75
C PRO A 124 -18.32 6.72 -27.05
N PHE A 125 -18.81 7.12 -25.88
CA PHE A 125 -19.70 6.35 -24.99
C PHE A 125 -19.07 5.11 -24.34
N HIS A 126 -17.78 4.83 -24.56
CA HIS A 126 -17.06 3.84 -23.77
C HIS A 126 -16.71 4.38 -22.40
N GLU A 127 -16.61 3.46 -21.43
CA GLU A 127 -16.17 3.75 -20.06
C GLU A 127 -14.72 3.35 -19.86
N TYR A 128 -13.95 4.22 -19.23
CA TYR A 128 -12.53 4.01 -18.96
C TYR A 128 -12.19 4.12 -17.49
N THR A 129 -11.18 3.38 -17.06
CA THR A 129 -10.56 3.52 -15.74
C THR A 129 -9.04 3.53 -15.88
N VAL A 130 -8.39 4.12 -14.89
CA VAL A 130 -6.94 4.10 -14.71
C VAL A 130 -6.62 3.31 -13.46
N SER A 131 -5.77 2.30 -13.57
CA SER A 131 -5.17 1.60 -12.44
C SER A 131 -3.74 2.10 -12.28
N PHE A 132 -3.39 2.63 -11.13
CA PHE A 132 -2.17 3.40 -10.91
C PHE A 132 -1.53 3.10 -9.56
N LEU A 133 -0.20 3.18 -9.49
CA LEU A 133 0.55 3.05 -8.25
C LEU A 133 0.56 4.34 -7.46
N VAL A 134 0.49 4.19 -6.15
CA VAL A 134 0.64 5.28 -5.18
C VAL A 134 1.57 4.85 -4.06
N TYR A 135 2.23 5.84 -3.44
CA TYR A 135 2.81 5.70 -2.12
C TYR A 135 1.77 6.01 -1.05
N ALA A 136 1.67 5.17 -0.04
CA ALA A 136 0.91 5.45 1.16
C ALA A 136 1.76 6.33 2.08
N ILE A 137 1.39 7.59 2.25
CA ILE A 137 2.11 8.57 3.08
C ILE A 137 1.47 8.78 4.45
N TRP A 138 0.38 8.11 4.71
CA TRP A 138 -0.30 8.09 6.00
C TRP A 138 -1.10 6.80 6.18
N ASP A 139 -0.82 6.07 7.26
CA ASP A 139 -1.60 4.91 7.67
C ASP A 139 -2.58 5.28 8.78
N PRO A 140 -3.88 5.26 8.53
CA PRO A 140 -4.91 5.47 9.53
C PRO A 140 -5.15 4.21 10.36
N THR A 141 -4.22 3.89 11.21
CA THR A 141 -4.14 2.66 11.99
C THR A 141 -5.30 2.41 12.95
N GLN A 142 -6.03 3.43 13.30
CA GLN A 142 -7.24 3.37 14.11
C GLN A 142 -8.34 4.10 13.35
N MET A 143 -8.85 3.46 12.31
CA MET A 143 -9.79 4.04 11.35
C MET A 143 -10.98 4.76 12.00
N TYR A 144 -11.52 4.23 13.08
CA TYR A 144 -12.67 4.85 13.74
C TYR A 144 -12.36 6.22 14.34
N ASN A 145 -11.16 6.41 14.85
CA ASN A 145 -10.77 7.67 15.44
C ASN A 145 -10.47 8.74 14.40
N HIS A 146 -10.05 8.36 13.21
CA HIS A 146 -9.72 9.32 12.15
C HIS A 146 -10.96 9.91 11.50
N ILE A 147 -11.99 9.12 11.28
CA ILE A 147 -13.27 9.60 10.71
C ILE A 147 -13.93 10.63 11.63
N THR A 148 -13.76 10.48 12.94
CA THR A 148 -14.43 11.32 13.95
C THR A 148 -13.61 12.50 14.44
N ASN A 149 -12.30 12.55 14.20
CA ASN A 149 -11.36 13.45 14.89
C ASN A 149 -10.61 14.40 13.98
N ASN A 150 -11.16 14.95 12.96
CA ASN A 150 -10.50 15.91 12.07
C ASN A 150 -9.04 15.55 11.67
N TRP A 151 -8.83 15.15 10.45
CA TRP A 151 -7.58 14.64 9.91
C TRP A 151 -6.40 15.62 10.04
N GLY A 152 -6.66 16.93 9.92
CA GLY A 152 -5.64 17.98 9.82
C GLY A 152 -4.69 18.08 11.01
N ASP A 153 -5.13 17.69 12.19
CA ASP A 153 -4.39 17.89 13.45
C ASP A 153 -3.70 16.62 13.96
N LYS A 154 -3.77 15.53 13.24
CA LYS A 154 -3.19 14.24 13.67
C LYS A 154 -1.79 14.04 13.09
N PRO A 155 -0.83 13.55 13.90
CA PRO A 155 0.44 13.10 13.37
C PRO A 155 0.20 11.96 12.37
N HIS A 156 0.78 12.07 11.20
CA HIS A 156 0.75 11.01 10.20
C HIS A 156 1.77 9.94 10.57
N GLU A 157 1.33 8.70 10.71
CA GLU A 157 2.22 7.55 10.75
C GLU A 157 2.45 7.08 9.32
N ILE A 158 3.70 7.18 8.89
CA ILE A 158 4.09 6.82 7.52
C ILE A 158 4.47 5.35 7.50
N PRO A 159 3.76 4.51 6.72
CA PRO A 159 4.08 3.11 6.58
C PRO A 159 5.28 2.91 5.65
N PHE A 160 6.21 2.03 6.01
CA PHE A 160 7.31 1.63 5.14
C PHE A 160 7.25 0.14 4.78
N ASP A 161 7.81 -0.21 3.64
CA ASP A 161 7.78 -1.57 3.09
C ASP A 161 9.04 -2.33 3.52
N VAL A 162 8.89 -3.31 4.41
CA VAL A 162 10.00 -4.14 4.90
C VAL A 162 10.62 -5.06 3.83
N ARG A 163 10.07 -5.10 2.63
CA ARG A 163 10.71 -5.74 1.48
C ARG A 163 11.87 -4.90 0.95
N GLN A 164 11.83 -3.61 1.15
CA GLN A 164 12.92 -2.71 0.79
C GLN A 164 14.13 -2.92 1.70
N ASP A 165 15.32 -2.60 1.19
CA ASP A 165 16.56 -2.99 1.85
C ASP A 165 16.80 -2.22 3.16
N ALA A 166 16.69 -0.89 3.14
CA ALA A 166 16.87 -0.08 4.34
C ALA A 166 15.76 -0.32 5.36
N SER A 167 14.51 -0.40 4.90
CA SER A 167 13.33 -0.67 5.75
C SER A 167 13.38 -2.04 6.41
N GLY A 168 13.80 -3.07 5.66
CA GLY A 168 13.97 -4.42 6.20
C GLY A 168 15.10 -4.53 7.22
N ALA A 169 16.22 -3.82 7.01
CA ALA A 169 17.33 -3.74 7.95
C ALA A 169 16.91 -2.98 9.22
N PHE A 170 16.30 -1.81 9.04
CA PHE A 170 15.81 -0.99 10.15
C PHE A 170 14.84 -1.74 11.07
N ALA A 171 13.88 -2.49 10.51
CA ALA A 171 12.91 -3.25 11.31
C ALA A 171 13.59 -4.27 12.25
N LYS A 172 14.67 -4.91 11.80
CA LYS A 172 15.46 -5.85 12.61
C LYS A 172 16.28 -5.14 13.67
N GLU A 173 17.03 -4.13 13.27
CA GLU A 173 17.92 -3.37 14.17
C GLU A 173 17.13 -2.67 15.27
N TYR A 174 15.98 -2.11 14.93
CA TYR A 174 15.10 -1.48 15.90
C TYR A 174 14.55 -2.49 16.92
N LEU A 175 14.12 -3.68 16.48
CA LEU A 175 13.68 -4.72 17.42
C LEU A 175 14.82 -5.15 18.38
N VAL A 176 16.02 -5.34 17.86
CA VAL A 176 17.18 -5.68 18.68
C VAL A 176 17.46 -4.59 19.73
N GLN A 177 17.39 -3.31 19.33
CA GLN A 177 17.57 -2.20 20.25
C GLN A 177 16.41 -2.12 21.27
N TRP A 178 15.18 -2.27 20.82
CA TRP A 178 13.99 -2.28 21.66
C TRP A 178 14.06 -3.39 22.74
N LEU A 179 14.56 -4.58 22.38
CA LEU A 179 14.74 -5.69 23.32
C LEU A 179 15.76 -5.34 24.42
N LYS A 180 16.80 -4.58 24.11
CA LYS A 180 17.78 -4.11 25.09
C LYS A 180 17.19 -3.04 26.01
N ASP A 181 16.37 -2.15 25.45
CA ASP A 181 15.75 -1.04 26.17
C ASP A 181 14.59 -1.49 27.07
N ASN A 182 14.06 -2.72 26.84
CA ASN A 182 12.98 -3.31 27.63
C ASN A 182 13.42 -4.61 28.30
N PRO A 183 14.40 -4.58 29.25
CA PRO A 183 15.02 -5.77 29.80
C PRO A 183 14.05 -6.63 30.64
N ASP A 184 13.01 -6.04 31.20
CA ASP A 184 12.04 -6.72 32.06
C ASP A 184 10.92 -7.44 31.29
N THR A 185 10.90 -7.34 29.94
CA THR A 185 9.89 -8.01 29.12
C THR A 185 10.17 -9.50 29.02
N ASP A 186 9.24 -10.33 29.46
CA ASP A 186 9.28 -11.78 29.27
C ASP A 186 8.70 -12.24 27.95
N VAL A 187 7.63 -11.56 27.50
CA VAL A 187 6.89 -11.90 26.29
C VAL A 187 6.73 -10.67 25.41
N VAL A 188 7.27 -10.71 24.21
CA VAL A 188 7.05 -9.70 23.19
C VAL A 188 5.71 -9.96 22.50
N ARG A 189 4.77 -9.06 22.67
CA ARG A 189 3.46 -9.13 22.04
C ARG A 189 3.45 -8.33 20.76
N PHE A 190 3.58 -8.99 19.64
CA PHE A 190 3.31 -8.39 18.34
C PHE A 190 1.82 -8.15 18.19
N THR A 191 1.42 -6.93 17.86
CA THR A 191 0.00 -6.63 17.62
C THR A 191 -0.46 -7.32 16.34
N THR A 192 0.36 -7.23 15.33
CA THR A 192 0.35 -8.03 14.11
C THR A 192 1.78 -8.02 13.60
N PHE A 193 2.18 -9.01 12.81
CA PHE A 193 3.35 -8.86 11.96
C PHE A 193 2.87 -8.13 10.73
N PHE A 194 3.13 -6.84 10.64
CA PHE A 194 2.57 -6.00 9.62
C PHE A 194 1.03 -5.87 9.80
N TYR A 195 0.39 -5.10 8.96
CA TYR A 195 -1.05 -4.95 9.02
C TYR A 195 -1.73 -6.02 8.18
N HIS A 196 -2.95 -6.40 8.57
CA HIS A 196 -3.77 -7.28 7.77
C HIS A 196 -4.31 -6.59 6.52
N PHE A 197 -4.42 -5.27 6.56
CA PHE A 197 -4.97 -4.46 5.49
C PHE A 197 -4.54 -3.01 5.62
N THR A 198 -4.57 -2.30 4.51
CA THR A 198 -4.44 -0.84 4.47
C THR A 198 -5.76 -0.24 4.01
N LEU A 199 -6.24 0.75 4.72
CA LEU A 199 -7.44 1.50 4.39
C LEU A 199 -7.06 2.80 3.69
N VAL A 200 -7.67 3.04 2.52
CA VAL A 200 -7.57 4.32 1.82
C VAL A 200 -8.92 5.01 1.86
N PHE A 201 -8.94 6.23 2.37
CA PHE A 201 -10.14 7.02 2.48
C PHE A 201 -10.24 8.03 1.33
N GLY A 202 -11.47 8.33 0.94
CA GLY A 202 -11.73 9.41 0.02
C GLY A 202 -11.76 10.78 0.71
N SER A 203 -11.75 11.84 -0.10
CA SER A 203 -11.86 13.22 0.37
C SER A 203 -13.15 13.51 1.16
N ASP A 204 -14.15 12.66 1.04
CA ASP A 204 -15.40 12.68 1.81
C ASP A 204 -15.33 11.87 3.12
N ALA A 205 -14.12 11.49 3.54
CA ALA A 205 -13.84 10.65 4.72
C ALA A 205 -14.52 9.28 4.69
N LYS A 206 -14.87 8.77 3.51
CA LYS A 206 -15.37 7.41 3.32
C LYS A 206 -14.29 6.49 2.82
N GLU A 207 -14.37 5.24 3.24
CA GLU A 207 -13.51 4.19 2.75
C GLU A 207 -13.67 4.01 1.23
N LYS A 208 -12.56 4.02 0.51
CA LYS A 208 -12.49 3.83 -0.95
C LYS A 208 -11.85 2.52 -1.34
N PHE A 209 -10.94 2.05 -0.51
CA PHE A 209 -10.10 0.92 -0.85
C PHE A 209 -9.60 0.23 0.42
N VAL A 210 -9.56 -1.09 0.39
CA VAL A 210 -8.98 -1.93 1.43
C VAL A 210 -7.96 -2.86 0.79
N ASP A 211 -6.71 -2.76 1.22
CA ASP A 211 -5.69 -3.72 0.84
C ASP A 211 -5.66 -4.88 1.85
N TRP A 212 -6.09 -6.03 1.40
CA TRP A 212 -6.18 -7.25 2.20
C TRP A 212 -4.90 -8.07 2.23
N PHE A 213 -3.91 -7.74 1.40
CA PHE A 213 -2.65 -8.49 1.36
C PHE A 213 -1.78 -8.29 2.57
N GLY A 214 -2.05 -7.26 3.29
CA GLY A 214 -1.27 -6.94 4.44
C GLY A 214 -0.22 -5.88 4.18
N TYR A 215 0.05 -5.21 5.21
CA TYR A 215 0.93 -4.08 5.27
C TYR A 215 2.40 -4.46 5.04
N GLY A 216 3.12 -3.63 4.32
CA GLY A 216 4.55 -3.82 4.08
C GLY A 216 4.91 -5.00 3.18
N ALA A 217 3.91 -5.63 2.57
CA ALA A 217 4.10 -6.76 1.67
C ALA A 217 3.23 -6.65 0.42
N THR A 218 2.78 -5.46 0.10
CA THR A 218 1.83 -5.16 -0.95
C THR A 218 2.45 -5.08 -2.33
N VAL A 219 1.92 -4.29 -3.21
CA VAL A 219 2.29 -4.24 -4.63
C VAL A 219 3.38 -3.19 -4.90
N SER A 220 4.48 -3.21 -4.19
CA SER A 220 5.61 -2.38 -4.57
C SER A 220 6.23 -2.84 -5.90
N VAL A 221 6.85 -1.92 -6.62
CA VAL A 221 7.58 -2.26 -7.85
C VAL A 221 8.58 -3.37 -7.59
N LYS A 222 9.31 -3.32 -6.47
CA LYS A 222 10.23 -4.38 -6.05
C LYS A 222 9.53 -5.73 -5.91
N ALA A 223 8.34 -5.76 -5.28
CA ALA A 223 7.57 -6.98 -5.13
C ALA A 223 7.11 -7.55 -6.48
N LEU A 224 6.67 -6.69 -7.39
CA LEU A 224 6.24 -7.10 -8.73
C LEU A 224 7.40 -7.65 -9.56
N GLU A 225 8.58 -7.03 -9.49
CA GLU A 225 9.78 -7.51 -10.19
C GLU A 225 10.31 -8.83 -9.61
N GLU A 226 10.31 -8.99 -8.29
CA GLU A 226 10.65 -10.25 -7.63
C GLU A 226 9.66 -11.36 -7.99
N PHE A 227 8.37 -11.05 -8.02
CA PHE A 227 7.34 -11.99 -8.45
C PHE A 227 7.56 -12.45 -9.90
N GLU A 228 7.76 -11.52 -10.82
CA GLU A 228 8.04 -11.84 -12.24
C GLU A 228 9.25 -12.77 -12.37
N LYS A 229 10.32 -12.45 -11.66
CA LYS A 229 11.54 -13.26 -11.66
C LYS A 229 11.30 -14.69 -11.16
N GLU A 230 10.45 -14.84 -10.14
CA GLU A 230 10.20 -16.15 -9.51
C GLU A 230 9.17 -16.99 -10.29
N TYR A 231 8.07 -16.36 -10.72
CA TYR A 231 6.95 -17.07 -11.37
C TYR A 231 7.06 -17.10 -12.89
N GLY A 232 7.95 -16.31 -13.50
CA GLY A 232 8.22 -16.30 -14.93
C GLY A 232 7.16 -15.58 -15.76
N TYR A 233 6.33 -14.76 -15.12
CA TYR A 233 5.37 -13.87 -15.79
C TYR A 233 5.09 -12.63 -14.94
N SER A 234 4.73 -11.52 -15.59
CA SER A 234 4.40 -10.26 -14.93
C SER A 234 2.92 -10.20 -14.54
N LEU A 235 2.63 -9.59 -13.41
CA LEU A 235 1.28 -9.21 -13.03
C LEU A 235 0.90 -7.89 -13.70
N ARG A 236 -0.34 -7.80 -14.13
CA ARG A 236 -0.94 -6.56 -14.58
C ARG A 236 -1.62 -5.85 -13.41
N PRO A 237 -1.73 -4.51 -13.43
CA PRO A 237 -2.55 -3.78 -12.46
C PRO A 237 -3.94 -4.38 -12.28
N GLU A 238 -4.58 -4.81 -13.38
CA GLU A 238 -5.91 -5.43 -13.35
C GLU A 238 -5.97 -6.75 -12.58
N ASP A 239 -4.89 -7.52 -12.54
CA ASP A 239 -4.82 -8.76 -11.74
C ASP A 239 -4.92 -8.46 -10.24
N ILE A 240 -4.58 -7.24 -9.84
CA ILE A 240 -4.66 -6.76 -8.46
C ILE A 240 -5.99 -6.04 -8.20
N VAL A 241 -6.33 -5.00 -8.97
CA VAL A 241 -7.52 -4.16 -8.70
C VAL A 241 -8.81 -4.69 -9.33
N ASP A 242 -8.72 -5.47 -10.38
CA ASP A 242 -9.79 -6.25 -11.01
C ASP A 242 -11.19 -5.61 -10.92
N ASN A 243 -11.41 -4.53 -11.65
CA ASN A 243 -12.69 -3.82 -11.69
C ASN A 243 -13.17 -3.22 -10.34
N GLY A 244 -12.29 -3.02 -9.39
CA GLY A 244 -12.65 -2.58 -8.04
C GLY A 244 -13.20 -3.70 -7.16
N TYR A 245 -13.12 -4.94 -7.60
CA TYR A 245 -13.41 -6.12 -6.78
C TYR A 245 -12.15 -6.67 -6.12
N TYR A 246 -11.21 -5.81 -5.91
CA TYR A 246 -9.97 -6.12 -5.26
C TYR A 246 -10.22 -7.00 -4.04
N ASN A 247 -9.61 -8.19 -4.04
CA ASN A 247 -9.70 -9.11 -2.93
C ASN A 247 -11.12 -9.43 -2.43
N SER A 248 -12.11 -9.47 -3.32
CA SER A 248 -13.47 -9.82 -2.93
C SER A 248 -13.57 -11.28 -2.52
N THR A 249 -14.03 -11.53 -1.31
CA THR A 249 -14.30 -12.89 -0.79
C THR A 249 -15.40 -13.63 -1.57
N PHE A 250 -16.15 -12.93 -2.39
CA PHE A 250 -17.25 -13.48 -3.18
C PHE A 250 -16.83 -13.91 -4.59
N ARG A 251 -15.59 -13.66 -4.99
CA ARG A 251 -15.07 -14.04 -6.30
C ARG A 251 -14.19 -15.28 -6.22
N VAL A 252 -14.24 -16.09 -7.26
CA VAL A 252 -13.25 -17.16 -7.43
C VAL A 252 -11.91 -16.50 -7.79
N PRO A 253 -10.87 -16.67 -6.99
CA PRO A 253 -9.57 -16.06 -7.26
C PRO A 253 -9.01 -16.56 -8.60
N THR A 254 -8.45 -15.63 -9.39
CA THR A 254 -7.69 -16.00 -10.59
C THR A 254 -6.42 -16.76 -10.21
N ARG A 255 -5.78 -17.39 -11.19
CA ARG A 255 -4.47 -18.01 -10.97
C ARG A 255 -3.44 -16.96 -10.55
N GLN A 256 -3.39 -15.83 -11.24
CA GLN A 256 -2.48 -14.73 -10.97
C GLN A 256 -2.62 -14.23 -9.54
N TYR A 257 -3.86 -14.01 -9.10
CA TYR A 257 -4.15 -13.59 -7.73
C TYR A 257 -3.68 -14.62 -6.69
N ARG A 258 -3.93 -15.93 -6.92
CA ARG A 258 -3.49 -16.99 -6.00
C ARG A 258 -1.97 -17.12 -5.93
N ASP A 259 -1.30 -17.02 -7.07
CA ASP A 259 0.15 -17.07 -7.15
C ASP A 259 0.75 -15.87 -6.40
N TYR A 260 0.16 -14.68 -6.56
CA TYR A 260 0.59 -13.48 -5.83
C TYR A 260 0.30 -13.59 -4.33
N MET A 261 -0.84 -14.12 -3.93
CA MET A 261 -1.16 -14.39 -2.51
C MET A 261 -0.14 -15.32 -1.88
N ASP A 262 0.23 -16.42 -2.54
CA ASP A 262 1.24 -17.35 -2.05
C ASP A 262 2.61 -16.67 -1.90
N PHE A 263 2.99 -15.86 -2.89
CA PHE A 263 4.23 -15.07 -2.86
C PHE A 263 4.28 -14.12 -1.65
N ILE A 264 3.21 -13.35 -1.42
CA ILE A 264 3.11 -12.42 -0.29
C ILE A 264 3.12 -13.17 1.05
N GLN A 265 2.31 -14.20 1.19
CA GLN A 265 2.19 -14.97 2.44
C GLN A 265 3.52 -15.58 2.86
N ARG A 266 4.27 -16.12 1.91
CA ARG A 266 5.60 -16.68 2.16
C ARG A 266 6.59 -15.63 2.60
N PHE A 267 6.59 -14.45 1.95
CA PHE A 267 7.42 -13.34 2.33
C PHE A 267 7.12 -12.85 3.75
N VAL A 268 5.85 -12.59 4.05
CA VAL A 268 5.42 -12.08 5.37
C VAL A 268 5.74 -13.07 6.47
N ALA A 269 5.46 -14.36 6.27
CA ALA A 269 5.79 -15.40 7.24
C ALA A 269 7.31 -15.54 7.44
N GLY A 270 8.09 -15.39 6.37
CA GLY A 270 9.56 -15.37 6.45
C GLY A 270 10.08 -14.20 7.29
N LYS A 271 9.58 -12.99 7.06
CA LYS A 271 9.95 -11.81 7.86
C LYS A 271 9.49 -11.93 9.30
N ALA A 272 8.29 -12.43 9.55
CA ALA A 272 7.79 -12.69 10.89
C ALA A 272 8.67 -13.70 11.63
N ARG A 273 9.08 -14.79 10.97
CA ARG A 273 10.01 -15.78 11.56
C ARG A 273 11.37 -15.18 11.91
N GLU A 274 11.92 -14.29 11.06
CA GLU A 274 13.16 -13.56 11.37
C GLU A 274 13.02 -12.76 12.67
N LEU A 275 11.92 -12.00 12.83
CA LEU A 275 11.69 -11.18 14.03
C LEU A 275 11.45 -12.03 15.29
N VAL A 276 10.70 -13.11 15.16
CA VAL A 276 10.49 -14.06 16.26
C VAL A 276 11.82 -14.71 16.68
N GLY A 277 12.68 -15.05 15.71
CA GLY A 277 14.02 -15.56 15.97
C GLY A 277 14.85 -14.61 16.84
N LEU A 278 14.83 -13.32 16.54
CA LEU A 278 15.52 -12.29 17.35
C LEU A 278 14.98 -12.22 18.79
N VAL A 279 13.67 -12.39 18.98
CA VAL A 279 13.06 -12.44 20.31
C VAL A 279 13.55 -13.67 21.08
N HIS A 280 13.58 -14.83 20.44
CA HIS A 280 14.06 -16.08 21.04
C HIS A 280 15.57 -16.04 21.35
N GLU A 281 16.39 -15.45 20.49
CA GLU A 281 17.81 -15.21 20.72
C GLU A 281 18.07 -14.34 21.96
N ALA A 282 17.14 -13.42 22.25
CA ALA A 282 17.16 -12.63 23.48
C ALA A 282 16.62 -13.40 24.72
N GLY A 283 16.28 -14.67 24.57
CA GLY A 283 15.77 -15.53 25.67
C GLY A 283 14.32 -15.20 26.06
N ARG A 284 13.50 -14.66 25.18
CA ARG A 284 12.12 -14.24 25.44
C ARG A 284 11.13 -15.01 24.57
N GLU A 285 9.87 -14.97 24.97
CA GLU A 285 8.78 -15.56 24.21
C GLU A 285 8.18 -14.54 23.24
N ALA A 286 7.69 -15.01 22.09
CA ALA A 286 6.99 -14.23 21.09
C ALA A 286 5.52 -14.61 21.02
N MET A 287 4.64 -13.62 21.08
CA MET A 287 3.20 -13.80 21.00
C MET A 287 2.62 -12.86 19.95
N MET A 288 1.65 -13.35 19.20
CA MET A 288 0.87 -12.52 18.27
C MET A 288 -0.55 -12.30 18.80
N PHE A 289 -1.03 -11.07 18.67
CA PHE A 289 -2.41 -10.71 18.89
C PHE A 289 -3.09 -10.45 17.56
N LEU A 290 -4.11 -11.24 17.23
CA LEU A 290 -4.95 -11.07 16.05
C LEU A 290 -6.19 -10.28 16.45
N GLY A 291 -6.21 -8.97 16.14
CA GLY A 291 -7.24 -8.04 16.59
C GLY A 291 -8.57 -8.19 15.88
N ASP A 292 -8.55 -8.48 14.60
CA ASP A 292 -9.73 -8.47 13.73
C ASP A 292 -9.89 -9.79 12.98
N ASN A 293 -10.56 -10.74 13.61
CA ASN A 293 -10.81 -12.08 13.04
C ASN A 293 -11.90 -12.12 11.96
N TRP A 294 -12.57 -11.01 11.66
CA TRP A 294 -13.48 -10.90 10.50
C TRP A 294 -12.75 -10.68 9.17
N ILE A 295 -11.48 -10.28 9.22
CA ILE A 295 -10.63 -10.17 8.06
C ILE A 295 -10.11 -11.56 7.73
N GLY A 296 -10.78 -12.26 6.84
CA GLY A 296 -10.51 -13.65 6.50
C GLY A 296 -9.23 -13.92 5.73
N THR A 297 -8.35 -12.93 5.56
CA THR A 297 -7.11 -13.05 4.82
C THR A 297 -5.93 -12.74 5.72
N GLU A 298 -5.45 -13.77 6.37
CA GLU A 298 -4.20 -13.68 7.11
C GLU A 298 -3.04 -13.60 6.11
N PRO A 299 -2.11 -12.65 6.26
CA PRO A 299 -0.99 -12.50 5.33
C PRO A 299 0.04 -13.62 5.42
N TYR A 300 -0.23 -14.67 6.17
CA TYR A 300 0.67 -15.79 6.42
C TYR A 300 0.23 -17.08 5.72
N GLY A 301 -1.07 -17.25 5.50
CA GLY A 301 -1.66 -18.43 4.90
C GLY A 301 -1.13 -19.75 5.50
N ARG A 302 -0.77 -20.69 4.63
CA ARG A 302 -0.22 -22.00 5.02
C ARG A 302 1.14 -21.94 5.70
N TYR A 303 1.84 -20.82 5.62
CA TYR A 303 3.17 -20.61 6.23
C TYR A 303 3.12 -20.18 7.69
N PHE A 304 1.93 -19.92 8.22
CA PHE A 304 1.75 -19.47 9.62
C PHE A 304 2.48 -20.34 10.67
N PRO A 305 2.43 -21.68 10.60
CA PRO A 305 3.14 -22.53 11.56
C PRO A 305 4.66 -22.37 11.54
N GLU A 306 5.22 -21.86 10.45
CA GLU A 306 6.67 -21.68 10.28
C GLU A 306 7.20 -20.44 11.00
N ILE A 307 6.33 -19.55 11.48
CA ILE A 307 6.72 -18.31 12.17
C ILE A 307 7.39 -18.62 13.51
N GLY A 308 6.95 -19.69 14.19
CA GLY A 308 7.55 -20.14 15.44
C GLY A 308 7.08 -19.37 16.68
N LEU A 309 5.85 -18.85 16.67
CA LEU A 309 5.26 -18.14 17.81
C LEU A 309 5.02 -19.11 18.99
N ASP A 310 5.25 -18.62 20.23
CA ASP A 310 4.95 -19.37 21.47
C ASP A 310 3.48 -19.29 21.85
N ALA A 311 2.80 -18.20 21.48
CA ALA A 311 1.38 -18.00 21.74
C ALA A 311 0.70 -17.15 20.67
N VAL A 312 -0.58 -17.42 20.45
CA VAL A 312 -1.47 -16.63 19.59
C VAL A 312 -2.73 -16.28 20.37
N VAL A 313 -3.13 -15.03 20.33
CA VAL A 313 -4.35 -14.53 20.97
C VAL A 313 -5.25 -13.96 19.89
N GLY A 314 -6.45 -14.50 19.79
CA GLY A 314 -7.51 -13.96 18.92
C GLY A 314 -8.52 -13.14 19.73
N SER A 315 -8.99 -12.05 19.17
CA SER A 315 -10.16 -11.34 19.69
C SER A 315 -11.41 -12.11 19.26
N VAL A 316 -12.15 -12.61 20.23
CA VAL A 316 -13.46 -13.25 19.96
C VAL A 316 -14.51 -12.23 20.34
N GLY A 317 -15.11 -11.58 19.32
CA GLY A 317 -16.29 -10.77 19.52
C GLY A 317 -17.48 -11.67 19.88
N GLY A 318 -18.12 -11.39 21.01
CA GLY A 318 -19.36 -12.02 21.42
C GLY A 318 -20.58 -11.28 20.85
#